data_ae9a5b68ab54523c73332b196892082e
#
_entry.id   ae9a5b68ab54523c73332b196892082e
#
_cell.length_a   1.000
_cell.length_b   1.000
_cell.length_c   1.000
_cell.angle_alpha   90.00
_cell.angle_beta   90.00
_cell.angle_gamma   90.00
#
_symmetry.space_group_name_H-M   'P 1'
#
loop_
_entity.id
_entity.type
_entity.pdbx_description
1 polymer ?
#
loop_
_entity_poly.entity_id
_entity_poly.type
_entity_poly.pdbx_seq_one_letter_code
_entity_poly.pdbx_strand_id
1 'polypeptide(L)'
;DGLVCTSTQSRTSPLNLAEYLGISPAYIDGTIIGGSSFMFHIQHAMAALQLGLCNVAVIAYGSTQRSIGGQNASVREVNPYETPYRPFLPSTAYALAASRHMHEFGTTREQMAEVAVAARQWALKNPVAWEKKPLTVAEVLAARMVSYPFTVRDICLVTDGGGAIVMVSPERAKSCKKK
;
A
#
# COMPACT_ATOMS: atom_id res chain seq x y z
N ASP A 1 -23.29 8.47 1.50
CA ASP A 1 -23.26 9.91 1.24
C ASP A 1 -21.87 10.53 1.41
N GLY A 2 -20.85 9.75 1.81
CA GLY A 2 -19.44 10.08 1.78
C GLY A 2 -18.63 9.04 1.04
N LEU A 3 -17.69 9.47 0.17
CA LEU A 3 -16.78 8.59 -0.57
C LEU A 3 -15.37 9.14 -0.51
N VAL A 4 -14.43 8.30 -0.08
CA VAL A 4 -13.00 8.64 -0.01
C VAL A 4 -12.21 7.52 -0.65
N CYS A 5 -11.37 7.83 -1.61
CA CYS A 5 -10.47 6.84 -2.20
C CYS A 5 -9.27 7.49 -2.88
N THR A 6 -8.27 6.68 -3.16
CA THR A 6 -7.15 7.04 -4.01
C THR A 6 -6.63 5.83 -4.76
N SER A 7 -6.01 6.04 -5.91
CA SER A 7 -5.40 4.99 -6.70
C SER A 7 -4.26 5.57 -7.54
N THR A 8 -3.21 4.79 -7.74
CA THR A 8 -2.15 5.11 -8.70
C THR A 8 -2.59 4.90 -10.15
N GLN A 9 -3.72 4.23 -10.36
CA GLN A 9 -4.28 3.89 -11.67
C GLN A 9 -5.26 4.96 -12.19
N SER A 10 -5.64 5.94 -11.35
CA SER A 10 -6.58 7.01 -11.71
C SER A 10 -6.18 8.33 -11.02
N ARG A 11 -6.11 9.41 -11.80
CA ARG A 11 -5.79 10.75 -11.27
C ARG A 11 -6.93 11.36 -10.43
N THR A 12 -8.17 11.03 -10.80
CA THR A 12 -9.39 11.54 -10.17
C THR A 12 -10.19 10.38 -9.56
N SER A 13 -9.48 9.54 -8.80
CA SER A 13 -10.04 8.28 -8.28
C SER A 13 -11.41 8.41 -7.61
N PRO A 14 -11.65 9.39 -6.72
CA PRO A 14 -12.94 9.51 -6.06
C PRO A 14 -14.09 9.82 -7.02
N LEU A 15 -13.84 10.70 -7.98
CA LEU A 15 -14.86 11.07 -8.99
C LEU A 15 -15.18 9.89 -9.91
N ASN A 16 -14.14 9.24 -10.43
CA ASN A 16 -14.30 8.08 -11.31
C ASN A 16 -15.01 6.93 -10.60
N LEU A 17 -14.74 6.71 -9.31
CA LEU A 17 -15.41 5.67 -8.53
C LEU A 17 -16.89 6.04 -8.27
N ALA A 18 -17.18 7.31 -7.95
CA ALA A 18 -18.56 7.77 -7.78
C ALA A 18 -19.38 7.59 -9.05
N GLU A 19 -18.81 7.98 -10.20
CA GLU A 19 -19.42 7.80 -11.53
C GLU A 19 -19.65 6.32 -11.84
N TYR A 20 -18.64 5.47 -11.65
CA TYR A 20 -18.73 4.02 -11.87
C TYR A 20 -19.83 3.36 -11.02
N LEU A 21 -19.97 3.80 -9.77
CA LEU A 21 -20.98 3.29 -8.85
C LEU A 21 -22.38 3.91 -9.08
N GLY A 22 -22.49 4.93 -9.92
CA GLY A 22 -23.74 5.65 -10.17
C GLY A 22 -24.25 6.39 -8.93
N ILE A 23 -23.37 6.90 -8.06
CA ILE A 23 -23.71 7.62 -6.83
C ILE A 23 -23.27 9.08 -6.87
N SER A 24 -23.99 9.92 -6.13
CA SER A 24 -23.67 11.34 -5.97
C SER A 24 -23.44 11.65 -4.49
N PRO A 25 -22.25 11.35 -3.93
CA PRO A 25 -21.97 11.60 -2.55
C PRO A 25 -21.97 13.12 -2.22
N ALA A 26 -22.44 13.48 -1.04
CA ALA A 26 -22.38 14.86 -0.53
C ALA A 26 -20.93 15.24 -0.13
N TYR A 27 -20.13 14.26 0.29
CA TYR A 27 -18.72 14.43 0.63
C TYR A 27 -17.85 13.52 -0.22
N ILE A 28 -16.92 14.10 -0.96
CA ILE A 28 -15.94 13.38 -1.77
C ILE A 28 -14.56 13.90 -1.43
N ASP A 29 -13.61 12.98 -1.15
CA ASP A 29 -12.22 13.34 -0.86
C ASP A 29 -11.26 12.25 -1.36
N GLY A 30 -9.97 12.62 -1.51
CA GLY A 30 -8.93 11.70 -1.91
C GLY A 30 -7.55 12.34 -1.84
N THR A 31 -6.74 11.87 -0.91
CA THR A 31 -5.35 12.30 -0.71
C THR A 31 -4.42 11.18 -1.14
N ILE A 32 -3.37 11.49 -1.88
CA ILE A 32 -2.36 10.52 -2.30
C ILE A 32 -1.00 10.86 -1.70
N ILE A 33 -0.61 10.11 -0.67
CA ILE A 33 0.69 10.17 0.02
C ILE A 33 1.32 8.79 0.14
N GLY A 34 1.09 7.92 -0.86
CA GLY A 34 1.52 6.52 -0.84
C GLY A 34 0.59 5.62 -0.02
N GLY A 35 1.11 4.52 0.50
CA GLY A 35 0.33 3.52 1.24
C GLY A 35 -0.32 4.01 2.53
N SER A 36 0.18 5.09 3.12
CA SER A 36 -0.39 5.73 4.32
C SER A 36 -1.65 6.55 4.03
N SER A 37 -2.01 6.78 2.76
CA SER A 37 -3.20 7.56 2.37
C SER A 37 -4.46 7.13 3.12
N PHE A 38 -4.66 5.82 3.30
CA PHE A 38 -5.86 5.28 3.92
C PHE A 38 -5.99 5.61 5.40
N MET A 39 -4.89 5.82 6.12
CA MET A 39 -4.91 6.30 7.50
C MET A 39 -5.38 7.76 7.55
N PHE A 40 -4.92 8.60 6.62
CA PHE A 40 -5.43 9.99 6.49
C PHE A 40 -6.89 10.01 6.06
N HIS A 41 -7.29 9.12 5.17
CA HIS A 41 -8.70 9.01 4.78
C HIS A 41 -9.62 8.67 5.95
N ILE A 42 -9.19 7.86 6.90
CA ILE A 42 -9.93 7.60 8.15
C ILE A 42 -10.08 8.90 8.94
N GLN A 43 -9.02 9.69 9.08
CA GLN A 43 -9.08 10.98 9.78
C GLN A 43 -10.01 11.98 9.06
N HIS A 44 -9.91 12.09 7.73
CA HIS A 44 -10.77 12.97 6.93
C HIS A 44 -12.25 12.55 7.03
N ALA A 45 -12.53 11.25 6.89
CA ALA A 45 -13.89 10.73 7.04
C ALA A 45 -14.45 10.97 8.46
N MET A 46 -13.62 10.79 9.50
CA MET A 46 -14.01 11.09 10.87
C MET A 46 -14.37 12.57 11.05
N ALA A 47 -13.55 13.47 10.52
CA ALA A 47 -13.83 14.91 10.56
C ALA A 47 -15.12 15.25 9.80
N ALA A 48 -15.33 14.68 8.61
CA ALA A 48 -16.55 14.89 7.83
C ALA A 48 -17.82 14.42 8.56
N LEU A 49 -17.75 13.24 9.21
CA LEU A 49 -18.84 12.71 10.03
C LEU A 49 -19.14 13.60 11.25
N GLN A 50 -18.10 14.11 11.93
CA GLN A 50 -18.24 15.00 13.09
C GLN A 50 -18.82 16.36 12.71
N LEU A 51 -18.46 16.89 11.54
CA LEU A 51 -18.99 18.15 11.01
C LEU A 51 -20.37 18.01 10.34
N GLY A 52 -20.91 16.81 10.27
CA GLY A 52 -22.21 16.56 9.63
C GLY A 52 -22.21 16.71 8.11
N LEU A 53 -21.04 16.64 7.46
CA LEU A 53 -20.92 16.69 5.99
C LEU A 53 -21.41 15.39 5.33
N CYS A 54 -21.39 14.29 6.06
CA CYS A 54 -21.98 13.01 5.68
C CYS A 54 -22.35 12.20 6.94
N ASN A 55 -23.15 11.16 6.78
CA ASN A 55 -23.53 10.23 7.86
C ASN A 55 -22.93 8.84 7.70
N VAL A 56 -22.55 8.51 6.48
CA VAL A 56 -21.90 7.23 6.10
C VAL A 56 -20.77 7.56 5.12
N ALA A 57 -19.54 7.25 5.48
CA ALA A 57 -18.39 7.40 4.62
C ALA A 57 -17.81 6.03 4.26
N VAL A 58 -17.57 5.81 2.97
CA VAL A 58 -16.85 4.64 2.46
C VAL A 58 -15.46 5.06 2.05
N ILE A 59 -14.46 4.39 2.63
CA ILE A 59 -13.06 4.52 2.23
C ILE A 59 -12.73 3.27 1.42
N ALA A 60 -12.40 3.42 0.15
CA ALA A 60 -12.19 2.29 -0.76
C ALA A 60 -10.81 2.32 -1.42
N TYR A 61 -10.29 1.13 -1.67
CA TYR A 61 -9.10 0.90 -2.48
C TYR A 61 -9.25 -0.36 -3.32
N GLY A 62 -8.77 -0.31 -4.55
CA GLY A 62 -8.63 -1.47 -5.42
C GLY A 62 -7.44 -1.31 -6.34
N SER A 63 -6.79 -2.41 -6.65
CA SER A 63 -5.62 -2.43 -7.53
C SER A 63 -5.54 -3.74 -8.29
N THR A 64 -5.20 -3.65 -9.58
CA THR A 64 -4.94 -4.76 -10.49
C THR A 64 -3.49 -4.75 -10.98
N GLN A 65 -2.55 -4.29 -10.15
CA GLN A 65 -1.16 -4.09 -10.54
C GLN A 65 -0.49 -5.38 -11.05
N ARG A 66 -0.83 -6.53 -10.49
CA ARG A 66 -0.30 -7.81 -10.94
C ARG A 66 -0.83 -8.17 -12.34
N SER A 67 -2.15 -8.07 -12.54
CA SER A 67 -2.81 -8.41 -13.81
C SER A 67 -2.35 -7.51 -14.97
N ILE A 68 -2.05 -6.24 -14.70
CA ILE A 68 -1.55 -5.30 -15.73
C ILE A 68 -0.02 -5.32 -15.86
N GLY A 69 0.67 -6.32 -15.30
CA GLY A 69 2.12 -6.51 -15.44
C GLY A 69 2.97 -5.55 -14.61
N GLY A 70 2.44 -4.98 -13.52
CA GLY A 70 3.20 -4.12 -12.60
C GLY A 70 3.63 -2.77 -13.17
N GLN A 71 3.07 -2.34 -14.31
CA GLN A 71 3.47 -1.12 -15.01
C GLN A 71 3.22 0.16 -14.20
N ASN A 72 2.26 0.12 -13.26
CA ASN A 72 1.84 1.26 -12.45
C ASN A 72 2.06 0.99 -10.94
N ALA A 73 3.15 0.33 -10.58
CA ALA A 73 3.42 -0.05 -9.19
C ALA A 73 3.57 1.16 -8.24
N SER A 74 3.91 2.34 -8.75
CA SER A 74 3.93 3.58 -7.97
C SER A 74 3.73 4.80 -8.86
N VAL A 75 3.27 5.91 -8.25
CA VAL A 75 3.30 7.23 -8.91
C VAL A 75 4.76 7.61 -9.08
N ARG A 76 5.16 7.89 -10.31
CA ARG A 76 6.50 8.39 -10.61
C ARG A 76 6.45 9.91 -10.63
N GLU A 77 6.99 10.51 -9.59
CA GLU A 77 7.44 11.90 -9.69
C GLU A 77 8.79 11.90 -10.39
N VAL A 78 8.91 12.74 -11.42
CA VAL A 78 10.17 12.90 -12.15
C VAL A 78 11.07 13.83 -11.34
N ASN A 79 12.08 13.27 -10.68
CA ASN A 79 13.12 14.07 -10.04
C ASN A 79 14.28 14.26 -11.04
N PRO A 80 14.56 15.48 -11.52
CA PRO A 80 15.59 15.72 -12.52
C PRO A 80 16.99 15.33 -12.05
N TYR A 81 17.27 15.34 -10.73
CA TYR A 81 18.55 14.94 -10.17
C TYR A 81 18.73 13.43 -10.07
N GLU A 82 17.64 12.67 -10.03
CA GLU A 82 17.67 11.19 -9.94
C GLU A 82 17.53 10.52 -11.32
N THR A 83 16.85 11.18 -12.24
CA THR A 83 16.56 10.65 -13.58
C THR A 83 17.79 10.12 -14.32
N PRO A 84 18.98 10.78 -14.26
CA PRO A 84 20.18 10.28 -14.93
C PRO A 84 20.63 8.90 -14.43
N TYR A 85 20.34 8.59 -13.17
CA TYR A 85 20.72 7.32 -12.53
C TYR A 85 19.72 6.19 -12.77
N ARG A 86 18.56 6.48 -13.37
CA ARG A 86 17.49 5.54 -13.67
C ARG A 86 17.11 4.63 -12.49
N PRO A 87 16.82 5.19 -11.29
CA PRO A 87 16.53 4.38 -10.12
C PRO A 87 15.25 3.55 -10.36
N PHE A 88 15.26 2.32 -9.88
CA PHE A 88 14.06 1.47 -9.82
C PHE A 88 13.29 1.78 -8.54
N LEU A 89 12.45 2.81 -8.60
CA LEU A 89 11.68 3.27 -7.45
C LEU A 89 10.46 2.38 -7.16
N PRO A 90 10.11 2.20 -5.86
CA PRO A 90 10.78 2.76 -4.68
C PRO A 90 11.98 1.93 -4.19
N SER A 91 12.21 0.76 -4.77
CA SER A 91 13.19 -0.23 -4.26
C SER A 91 14.61 0.32 -4.15
N THR A 92 15.07 1.11 -5.13
CA THR A 92 16.42 1.71 -5.09
C THR A 92 16.58 2.72 -3.96
N ALA A 93 15.55 3.52 -3.65
CA ALA A 93 15.61 4.47 -2.53
C ALA A 93 15.78 3.74 -1.18
N TYR A 94 15.01 2.67 -0.96
CA TYR A 94 15.16 1.84 0.24
C TYR A 94 16.50 1.10 0.27
N ALA A 95 17.00 0.67 -0.87
CA ALA A 95 18.30 0.01 -0.98
C ALA A 95 19.46 0.94 -0.61
N LEU A 96 19.39 2.22 -0.99
CA LEU A 96 20.37 3.23 -0.58
C LEU A 96 20.35 3.44 0.93
N ALA A 97 19.17 3.55 1.53
CA ALA A 97 19.04 3.67 2.98
C ALA A 97 19.58 2.42 3.71
N ALA A 98 19.29 1.23 3.19
CA ALA A 98 19.81 -0.03 3.72
C ALA A 98 21.35 -0.12 3.60
N SER A 99 21.90 0.28 2.46
CA SER A 99 23.36 0.31 2.25
C SER A 99 24.05 1.27 3.23
N ARG A 100 23.44 2.42 3.48
CA ARG A 100 23.92 3.37 4.49
C ARG A 100 23.88 2.74 5.90
N HIS A 101 22.80 2.10 6.26
CA HIS A 101 22.65 1.41 7.54
C HIS A 101 23.71 0.31 7.72
N MET A 102 23.98 -0.48 6.67
CA MET A 102 25.04 -1.48 6.68
C MET A 102 26.40 -0.86 6.91
N HIS A 103 26.68 0.28 6.27
CA HIS A 103 27.95 1.00 6.43
C HIS A 103 28.11 1.57 7.85
N GLU A 104 27.09 2.21 8.38
CA GLU A 104 27.15 2.89 9.69
C GLU A 104 27.13 1.91 10.88
N PHE A 105 26.37 0.82 10.78
CA PHE A 105 26.10 -0.09 11.90
C PHE A 105 26.66 -1.51 11.71
N GLY A 106 27.31 -1.79 10.60
CA GLY A 106 27.85 -3.13 10.30
C GLY A 106 26.80 -4.21 10.06
N THR A 107 25.55 -3.83 9.82
CA THR A 107 24.46 -4.78 9.52
C THR A 107 24.79 -5.57 8.27
N THR A 108 24.61 -6.90 8.32
CA THR A 108 24.90 -7.80 7.21
C THR A 108 23.67 -8.11 6.38
N ARG A 109 23.87 -8.63 5.18
CA ARG A 109 22.77 -9.11 4.34
C ARG A 109 22.03 -10.30 4.95
N GLU A 110 22.73 -11.14 5.70
CA GLU A 110 22.16 -12.27 6.42
C GLU A 110 21.16 -11.78 7.48
N GLN A 111 21.53 -10.76 8.26
CA GLN A 111 20.63 -10.16 9.25
C GLN A 111 19.38 -9.53 8.59
N MET A 112 19.52 -8.88 7.44
CA MET A 112 18.39 -8.37 6.68
C MET A 112 17.51 -9.49 6.13
N ALA A 113 18.12 -10.59 5.65
CA ALA A 113 17.40 -11.74 5.12
C ALA A 113 16.51 -12.43 6.18
N GLU A 114 16.90 -12.37 7.47
CA GLU A 114 16.08 -12.89 8.57
C GLU A 114 14.69 -12.20 8.65
N VAL A 115 14.59 -10.94 8.23
CA VAL A 115 13.29 -10.24 8.18
C VAL A 115 12.35 -10.93 7.17
N ALA A 116 12.86 -11.28 5.98
CA ALA A 116 12.09 -11.99 4.97
C ALA A 116 11.71 -13.41 5.42
N VAL A 117 12.62 -14.11 6.09
CA VAL A 117 12.39 -15.45 6.66
C VAL A 117 11.32 -15.40 7.75
N ALA A 118 11.42 -14.45 8.68
CA ALA A 118 10.41 -14.26 9.74
C ALA A 118 9.02 -13.95 9.17
N ALA A 119 8.94 -13.04 8.19
CA ALA A 119 7.69 -12.75 7.48
C ALA A 119 7.10 -14.01 6.81
N ARG A 120 7.96 -14.85 6.19
CA ARG A 120 7.53 -16.11 5.59
C ARG A 120 7.02 -17.11 6.63
N GLN A 121 7.64 -17.22 7.79
CA GLN A 121 7.16 -18.07 8.87
C GLN A 121 5.75 -17.70 9.33
N TRP A 122 5.43 -16.41 9.40
CA TRP A 122 4.08 -15.94 9.67
C TRP A 122 3.11 -16.24 8.53
N ALA A 123 3.55 -16.04 7.28
CA ALA A 123 2.75 -16.38 6.10
C ALA A 123 2.35 -17.86 6.07
N LEU A 124 3.23 -18.76 6.46
CA LEU A 124 2.94 -20.20 6.53
C LEU A 124 1.82 -20.55 7.53
N LYS A 125 1.63 -19.75 8.57
CA LYS A 125 0.56 -19.90 9.56
C LYS A 125 -0.78 -19.29 9.10
N ASN A 126 -0.75 -18.45 8.07
CA ASN A 126 -1.95 -17.79 7.55
C ASN A 126 -2.54 -18.57 6.37
N PRO A 127 -3.75 -19.16 6.49
CA PRO A 127 -4.37 -19.97 5.43
C PRO A 127 -4.62 -19.20 4.13
N VAL A 128 -4.79 -17.88 4.20
CA VAL A 128 -5.04 -17.02 3.02
C VAL A 128 -3.79 -16.34 2.46
N ALA A 129 -2.61 -16.55 3.05
CA ALA A 129 -1.37 -15.99 2.50
C ALA A 129 -1.05 -16.61 1.13
N TRP A 130 -0.51 -15.79 0.23
CA TRP A 130 -0.13 -16.23 -1.12
C TRP A 130 1.03 -17.22 -1.10
N GLU A 131 2.09 -16.95 -0.35
CA GLU A 131 3.30 -17.78 -0.28
C GLU A 131 3.14 -18.89 0.76
N LYS A 132 3.27 -20.13 0.30
CA LYS A 132 3.05 -21.36 1.10
C LYS A 132 4.30 -22.22 1.27
N LYS A 133 5.44 -21.79 0.74
CA LYS A 133 6.69 -22.54 0.85
C LYS A 133 7.60 -21.92 1.89
N PRO A 134 8.29 -22.69 2.72
CA PRO A 134 9.33 -22.18 3.60
C PRO A 134 10.38 -21.36 2.83
N LEU A 135 11.07 -20.51 3.53
CA LEU A 135 12.14 -19.67 2.99
C LEU A 135 13.31 -19.69 3.97
N THR A 136 14.51 -19.85 3.45
CA THR A 136 15.76 -19.82 4.23
C THR A 136 16.58 -18.58 3.91
N VAL A 137 17.46 -18.18 4.83
CA VAL A 137 18.42 -17.08 4.60
C VAL A 137 19.24 -17.32 3.34
N ALA A 138 19.74 -18.56 3.15
CA ALA A 138 20.52 -18.92 1.97
C ALA A 138 19.73 -18.68 0.65
N GLU A 139 18.46 -19.03 0.62
CA GLU A 139 17.60 -18.80 -0.56
C GLU A 139 17.34 -17.31 -0.80
N VAL A 140 17.24 -16.49 0.25
CA VAL A 140 17.13 -15.03 0.12
C VAL A 140 18.41 -14.47 -0.50
N LEU A 141 19.57 -14.85 0.03
CA LEU A 141 20.87 -14.37 -0.43
C LEU A 141 21.19 -14.80 -1.87
N ALA A 142 20.78 -16.00 -2.27
CA ALA A 142 20.96 -16.55 -3.61
C ALA A 142 19.95 -16.02 -4.64
N ALA A 143 18.89 -15.35 -4.20
CA ALA A 143 17.85 -14.85 -5.09
C ALA A 143 18.37 -13.73 -6.02
N ARG A 144 17.66 -13.50 -7.13
CA ARG A 144 18.02 -12.46 -8.10
C ARG A 144 18.06 -11.08 -7.43
N MET A 145 19.19 -10.41 -7.56
CA MET A 145 19.38 -9.04 -7.08
C MET A 145 18.47 -8.07 -7.87
N VAL A 146 17.85 -7.15 -7.14
CA VAL A 146 17.03 -6.07 -7.72
C VAL A 146 17.78 -4.74 -7.60
N SER A 147 18.18 -4.38 -6.39
CA SER A 147 18.98 -3.20 -6.08
C SER A 147 19.75 -3.48 -4.80
N TYR A 148 21.08 -3.55 -4.87
CA TYR A 148 21.90 -3.91 -3.71
C TYR A 148 21.58 -3.06 -2.48
N PRO A 149 21.35 -3.65 -1.30
CA PRO A 149 21.55 -5.06 -0.93
C PRO A 149 20.33 -5.99 -1.16
N PHE A 150 19.25 -5.52 -1.77
CA PHE A 150 17.96 -6.22 -1.85
C PHE A 150 17.84 -7.16 -3.06
N THR A 151 17.42 -8.37 -2.79
CA THR A 151 16.98 -9.36 -3.78
C THR A 151 15.47 -9.31 -3.98
N VAL A 152 14.93 -10.06 -4.92
CA VAL A 152 13.47 -10.21 -5.11
C VAL A 152 12.76 -10.80 -3.87
N ARG A 153 13.51 -11.43 -2.94
CA ARG A 153 12.95 -12.00 -1.72
C ARG A 153 12.88 -11.02 -0.57
N ASP A 154 13.60 -9.91 -0.67
CA ASP A 154 13.52 -8.79 0.29
C ASP A 154 12.41 -7.80 -0.07
N ILE A 155 11.81 -7.91 -1.26
CA ILE A 155 10.83 -6.99 -1.79
C ILE A 155 9.44 -7.64 -1.76
N CYS A 156 8.41 -6.87 -1.39
CA CYS A 156 7.04 -7.36 -1.36
C CYS A 156 6.55 -7.82 -2.73
N LEU A 157 5.62 -8.77 -2.73
CA LEU A 157 4.93 -9.22 -3.95
C LEU A 157 4.08 -8.10 -4.55
N VAL A 158 4.03 -8.07 -5.88
CA VAL A 158 2.99 -7.34 -6.60
C VAL A 158 1.74 -8.22 -6.63
N THR A 159 0.64 -7.71 -6.12
CA THR A 159 -0.64 -8.42 -6.01
C THR A 159 -1.79 -7.58 -6.53
N ASP A 160 -2.87 -8.24 -6.92
CA ASP A 160 -4.18 -7.61 -7.10
C ASP A 160 -4.95 -7.74 -5.80
N GLY A 161 -5.77 -6.77 -5.52
CA GLY A 161 -6.60 -6.80 -4.33
C GLY A 161 -7.29 -5.46 -4.06
N GLY A 162 -8.24 -5.50 -3.14
CA GLY A 162 -8.96 -4.32 -2.72
C GLY A 162 -9.61 -4.52 -1.37
N GLY A 163 -10.08 -3.42 -0.82
CA GLY A 163 -10.80 -3.41 0.45
C GLY A 163 -11.57 -2.12 0.63
N ALA A 164 -12.47 -2.13 1.59
CA ALA A 164 -13.20 -0.94 1.97
C ALA A 164 -13.41 -0.89 3.49
N ILE A 165 -13.43 0.33 4.01
CA ILE A 165 -13.82 0.64 5.39
C ILE A 165 -15.08 1.48 5.31
N VAL A 166 -16.11 1.10 6.09
CA VAL A 166 -17.33 1.89 6.23
C VAL A 166 -17.32 2.54 7.60
N MET A 167 -17.38 3.86 7.62
CA MET A 167 -17.51 4.66 8.84
C MET A 167 -18.88 5.31 8.87
N VAL A 168 -19.45 5.42 10.05
CA VAL A 168 -20.79 5.99 10.22
C VAL A 168 -20.81 6.98 11.38
N SER A 169 -21.73 7.96 11.33
CA SER A 169 -21.96 8.86 12.46
C SER A 169 -22.48 8.08 13.68
N PRO A 170 -22.28 8.59 14.92
CA PRO A 170 -22.80 7.96 16.13
C PRO A 170 -24.31 7.71 16.09
N GLU A 171 -25.06 8.63 15.50
CA GLU A 171 -26.51 8.55 15.33
C GLU A 171 -26.87 7.37 14.41
N ARG A 172 -26.16 7.26 13.27
CA ARG A 172 -26.37 6.17 12.33
C ARG A 172 -25.97 4.82 12.90
N ALA A 173 -24.94 4.77 13.72
CA ALA A 173 -24.47 3.54 14.38
C ALA A 173 -25.57 2.88 15.23
N LYS A 174 -26.48 3.66 15.82
CA LYS A 174 -27.60 3.14 16.65
C LYS A 174 -28.52 2.22 15.85
N SER A 175 -28.65 2.42 14.53
CA SER A 175 -29.48 1.62 13.63
C SER A 175 -28.72 0.50 12.91
N CYS A 176 -27.42 0.32 13.14
CA CYS A 176 -26.65 -0.76 12.55
C CYS A 176 -26.92 -2.10 13.26
N LYS A 177 -27.00 -3.19 12.47
CA LYS A 177 -27.24 -4.55 13.01
C LYS A 177 -26.12 -5.08 13.89
N LYS A 178 -24.86 -4.64 13.61
CA LYS A 178 -23.68 -4.93 14.43
C LYS A 178 -23.22 -3.64 15.09
N LYS A 179 -23.05 -3.68 16.37
CA LYS A 179 -22.47 -2.61 17.18
C LYS A 179 -20.99 -2.86 17.41
#